data_3d168625881546a8027244093832b2c8
#
_entry.id   3d168625881546a8027244093832b2c8
#
_cell.length_a   1.000
_cell.length_b   1.000
_cell.length_c   1.000
_cell.angle_alpha   90.00
_cell.angle_beta   90.00
_cell.angle_gamma   90.00
#
_symmetry.space_group_name_H-M   'P 1'
#
loop_
_entity.id
_entity.type
_entity.pdbx_description
1 polymer ?
#
loop_
_entity_poly.entity_id
_entity_poly.type
_entity_poly.pdbx_seq_one_letter_code
_entity_poly.pdbx_strand_id
1 'polypeptide(L)'
;MTALFLLLVLAVSLVAVGAFRVGGLRWLWLLCALGLLALVLLSLALSAVYSVPRAWLVILYLLAFVGPPILFATGSLTLASGFTRALPLQLGAALAGSVIGLAVGFVVVVYVLGVW
;
A
#
# COMPACT_ATOMS: atom_id res chain seq x y z
N MET A 1 13.48 10.55 4.29
CA MET A 1 12.98 9.25 3.80
C MET A 1 12.17 8.50 4.85
N THR A 2 12.68 8.34 6.07
CA THR A 2 11.96 7.64 7.15
C THR A 2 10.59 8.26 7.44
N ALA A 3 10.50 9.59 7.46
CA ALA A 3 9.25 10.30 7.69
C ALA A 3 8.21 9.99 6.60
N LEU A 4 8.62 9.88 5.35
CA LEU A 4 7.72 9.54 4.24
C LEU A 4 7.16 8.13 4.37
N PHE A 5 7.98 7.16 4.78
CA PHE A 5 7.52 5.80 5.01
C PHE A 5 6.55 5.70 6.19
N LEU A 6 6.83 6.44 7.27
CA LEU A 6 5.91 6.52 8.41
C LEU A 6 4.57 7.14 8.00
N LEU A 7 4.59 8.22 7.24
CA LEU A 7 3.37 8.84 6.73
C LEU A 7 2.59 7.90 5.82
N LEU A 8 3.28 7.18 4.94
CA LEU A 8 2.66 6.19 4.06
C LEU A 8 1.96 5.09 4.87
N VAL A 9 2.65 4.52 5.84
CA VAL A 9 2.12 3.46 6.70
C VAL A 9 0.89 3.96 7.46
N LEU A 10 0.97 5.15 8.07
CA LEU A 10 -0.14 5.73 8.81
C LEU A 10 -1.32 6.03 7.90
N ALA A 11 -1.08 6.63 6.74
CA ALA A 11 -2.13 6.97 5.78
C ALA A 11 -2.85 5.73 5.28
N VAL A 12 -2.11 4.70 4.89
CA VAL A 12 -2.68 3.43 4.41
C VAL A 12 -3.51 2.78 5.51
N SER A 13 -3.01 2.74 6.74
CA SER A 13 -3.71 2.13 7.87
C SER A 13 -4.99 2.86 8.20
N LEU A 14 -4.96 4.20 8.28
CA LEU A 14 -6.14 5.00 8.59
C LEU A 14 -7.20 4.89 7.50
N VAL A 15 -6.80 4.94 6.23
CA VAL A 15 -7.72 4.82 5.10
C VAL A 15 -8.35 3.43 5.08
N ALA A 16 -7.57 2.38 5.31
CA ALA A 16 -8.06 1.00 5.32
C ALA A 16 -9.09 0.79 6.43
N VAL A 17 -8.78 1.21 7.66
CA VAL A 17 -9.70 1.09 8.79
C VAL A 17 -10.96 1.93 8.57
N GLY A 18 -10.82 3.15 8.06
CA GLY A 18 -11.94 4.02 7.74
C GLY A 18 -12.87 3.41 6.71
N ALA A 19 -12.32 2.89 5.62
CA ALA A 19 -13.09 2.24 4.56
C ALA A 19 -13.83 1.01 5.08
N PHE A 20 -13.15 0.20 5.89
CA PHE A 20 -13.75 -0.98 6.49
C PHE A 20 -14.94 -0.62 7.39
N ARG A 21 -14.79 0.40 8.23
CA ARG A 21 -15.86 0.80 9.17
C ARG A 21 -17.04 1.46 8.49
N VAL A 22 -16.82 2.15 7.36
CA VAL A 22 -17.90 2.82 6.61
C VAL A 22 -18.72 1.83 5.79
N GLY A 23 -18.06 0.94 5.07
CA GLY A 23 -18.74 0.10 4.08
C GLY A 23 -18.42 -1.39 4.15
N GLY A 24 -17.63 -1.84 5.14
CA GLY A 24 -17.27 -3.24 5.30
C GLY A 24 -16.18 -3.71 4.33
N LEU A 25 -16.04 -5.03 4.19
CA LEU A 25 -14.98 -5.64 3.40
C LEU A 25 -15.04 -5.25 1.91
N ARG A 26 -16.23 -5.10 1.36
CA ARG A 26 -16.39 -4.71 -0.05
C ARG A 26 -15.74 -3.37 -0.33
N TRP A 27 -16.00 -2.39 0.52
CA TRP A 27 -15.43 -1.05 0.38
C TRP A 27 -13.92 -1.06 0.60
N LEU A 28 -13.46 -1.85 1.56
CA LEU A 28 -12.02 -1.98 1.82
C LEU A 28 -11.28 -2.49 0.59
N TRP A 29 -11.74 -3.60 0.00
CA TRP A 29 -11.10 -4.18 -1.17
C TRP A 29 -11.28 -3.32 -2.42
N LEU A 30 -12.45 -2.68 -2.57
CA LEU A 30 -12.68 -1.75 -3.67
C LEU A 30 -11.71 -0.56 -3.60
N LEU A 31 -11.55 0.02 -2.41
CA LEU A 31 -10.62 1.11 -2.20
C LEU A 31 -9.18 0.69 -2.47
N CYS A 32 -8.81 -0.53 -2.06
CA CYS A 32 -7.49 -1.10 -2.35
C CYS A 32 -7.26 -1.18 -3.86
N ALA A 33 -8.21 -1.73 -4.61
CA ALA A 33 -8.11 -1.85 -6.07
C ALA A 33 -8.02 -0.47 -6.74
N LEU A 34 -8.86 0.47 -6.31
CA LEU A 34 -8.84 1.84 -6.85
C LEU A 34 -7.53 2.54 -6.52
N GLY A 35 -6.99 2.33 -5.33
CA GLY A 35 -5.70 2.90 -4.94
C GLY A 35 -4.56 2.38 -5.80
N LEU A 36 -4.53 1.08 -6.07
CA LEU A 36 -3.53 0.48 -6.95
C LEU A 36 -3.66 0.99 -8.38
N LEU A 37 -4.90 1.09 -8.89
CA LEU A 37 -5.14 1.64 -10.21
C LEU A 37 -4.70 3.10 -10.31
N ALA A 38 -5.04 3.92 -9.31
CA ALA A 38 -4.61 5.31 -9.24
C ALA A 38 -3.09 5.43 -9.21
N LEU A 39 -2.40 4.52 -8.51
CA LEU A 39 -0.95 4.49 -8.45
C LEU A 39 -0.35 4.22 -9.82
N VAL A 40 -0.90 3.27 -10.58
CA VAL A 40 -0.45 2.98 -11.96
C VAL A 40 -0.67 4.21 -12.86
N LEU A 41 -1.84 4.82 -12.80
CA LEU A 41 -2.16 6.01 -13.60
C LEU A 41 -1.24 7.19 -13.24
N LEU A 42 -0.97 7.41 -11.95
CA LEU A 42 -0.06 8.44 -11.50
C LEU A 42 1.36 8.19 -12.01
N SER A 43 1.82 6.94 -11.99
CA SER A 43 3.13 6.57 -12.50
C SER A 43 3.26 6.86 -13.99
N LEU A 44 2.23 6.52 -14.76
CA LEU A 44 2.19 6.81 -16.20
C LEU A 44 2.20 8.32 -16.47
N ALA A 45 1.40 9.07 -15.70
CA ALA A 45 1.35 10.53 -15.83
C ALA A 45 2.70 11.18 -15.52
N LEU A 46 3.37 10.77 -14.44
CA LEU A 46 4.68 11.29 -14.08
C LEU A 46 5.72 10.95 -15.14
N SER A 47 5.67 9.75 -15.69
CA SER A 47 6.58 9.33 -16.75
C SER A 47 6.40 10.17 -18.00
N ALA A 48 5.16 10.49 -18.36
CA ALA A 48 4.85 11.32 -19.52
C ALA A 48 5.31 12.78 -19.33
N VAL A 49 5.08 13.34 -18.13
CA VAL A 49 5.42 14.74 -17.81
C VAL A 49 6.93 14.94 -17.78
N TYR A 50 7.66 14.05 -17.14
CA TYR A 50 9.12 14.18 -16.97
C TYR A 50 9.91 13.52 -18.08
N SER A 51 9.27 12.92 -19.07
CA SER A 51 9.93 12.28 -20.22
C SER A 51 11.01 11.29 -19.79
N VAL A 52 10.71 10.48 -18.78
CA VAL A 52 11.66 9.51 -18.24
C VAL A 52 11.96 8.44 -19.31
N PRO A 53 13.24 8.19 -19.65
CA PRO A 53 13.60 7.22 -20.70
C PRO A 53 13.14 5.80 -20.44
N ARG A 54 12.99 5.42 -19.15
CA ARG A 54 12.55 4.09 -18.74
C ARG A 54 11.28 4.21 -17.89
N ALA A 55 10.19 4.63 -18.53
CA ALA A 55 8.92 4.84 -17.84
C ALA A 55 8.43 3.60 -17.08
N TRP A 56 8.65 2.41 -17.63
CA TRP A 56 8.24 1.16 -17.00
C TRP A 56 8.97 0.91 -15.67
N LEU A 57 10.20 1.40 -15.50
CA LEU A 57 10.92 1.28 -14.23
C LEU A 57 10.24 2.10 -13.13
N VAL A 58 9.79 3.31 -13.44
CA VAL A 58 9.08 4.16 -12.48
C VAL A 58 7.82 3.47 -12.00
N ILE A 59 7.06 2.87 -12.92
CA ILE A 59 5.85 2.11 -12.58
C ILE A 59 6.19 0.94 -11.65
N LEU A 60 7.22 0.17 -12.00
CA LEU A 60 7.66 -0.97 -11.19
C LEU A 60 8.12 -0.55 -9.79
N TYR A 61 8.91 0.52 -9.69
CA TYR A 61 9.37 1.01 -8.39
C TYR A 61 8.21 1.46 -7.50
N LEU A 62 7.30 2.25 -8.04
CA LEU A 62 6.16 2.72 -7.27
C LEU A 62 5.26 1.57 -6.84
N LEU A 63 4.97 0.63 -7.74
CA LEU A 63 4.19 -0.55 -7.39
C LEU A 63 4.89 -1.42 -6.36
N ALA A 64 6.20 -1.58 -6.45
CA ALA A 64 6.96 -2.39 -5.51
C ALA A 64 7.06 -1.76 -4.11
N PHE A 65 7.08 -0.42 -4.01
CA PHE A 65 7.16 0.26 -2.71
C PHE A 65 5.81 0.56 -2.09
N VAL A 66 4.80 0.90 -2.88
CA VAL A 66 3.51 1.35 -2.37
C VAL A 66 2.45 0.25 -2.42
N GLY A 67 2.51 -0.62 -3.42
CA GLY A 67 1.53 -1.70 -3.59
C GLY A 67 1.50 -2.70 -2.43
N PRO A 68 2.63 -3.32 -2.06
CA PRO A 68 2.65 -4.30 -0.97
C PRO A 68 2.12 -3.78 0.37
N PRO A 69 2.47 -2.57 0.83
CA PRO A 69 1.87 -2.03 2.06
C PRO A 69 0.36 -1.98 2.02
N ILE A 70 -0.22 -1.56 0.90
CA ILE A 70 -1.67 -1.48 0.73
C ILE A 70 -2.29 -2.88 0.80
N LEU A 71 -1.74 -3.84 0.07
CA LEU A 71 -2.25 -5.22 0.04
C LEU A 71 -2.13 -5.90 1.40
N PHE A 72 -0.98 -5.78 2.05
CA PHE A 72 -0.76 -6.41 3.36
C PHE A 72 -1.60 -5.77 4.46
N ALA A 73 -1.78 -4.44 4.43
CA ALA A 73 -2.65 -3.76 5.38
C ALA A 73 -4.11 -4.22 5.21
N THR A 74 -4.58 -4.31 3.97
CA THR A 74 -5.92 -4.78 3.65
C THR A 74 -6.12 -6.23 4.09
N GLY A 75 -5.17 -7.11 3.78
CA GLY A 75 -5.21 -8.51 4.17
C GLY A 75 -5.19 -8.70 5.69
N SER A 76 -4.30 -8.00 6.40
CA SER A 76 -4.20 -8.06 7.84
C SER A 76 -5.46 -7.56 8.52
N LEU A 77 -6.05 -6.47 8.03
CA LEU A 77 -7.29 -5.94 8.55
C LEU A 77 -8.45 -6.91 8.31
N THR A 78 -8.49 -7.54 7.15
CA THR A 78 -9.50 -8.56 6.82
C THR A 78 -9.42 -9.73 7.79
N LEU A 79 -8.22 -10.23 8.09
CA LEU A 79 -8.03 -11.29 9.07
C LEU A 79 -8.41 -10.82 10.48
N ALA A 80 -7.97 -9.64 10.89
CA ALA A 80 -8.26 -9.11 12.21
C ALA A 80 -9.76 -8.87 12.42
N SER A 81 -10.49 -8.45 11.40
CA SER A 81 -11.91 -8.19 11.49
C SER A 81 -12.73 -9.45 11.80
N GLY A 82 -12.20 -10.62 11.48
CA GLY A 82 -12.80 -11.90 11.85
C GLY A 82 -12.64 -12.26 13.32
N PHE A 83 -11.69 -11.64 14.01
CA PHE A 83 -11.37 -11.95 15.40
C PHE A 83 -11.77 -10.84 16.38
N THR A 84 -11.78 -9.59 15.94
CA THR A 84 -12.04 -8.46 16.83
C THR A 84 -12.72 -7.31 16.08
N ARG A 85 -13.54 -6.56 16.82
CA ARG A 85 -14.15 -5.31 16.34
C ARG A 85 -13.55 -4.09 17.02
N ALA A 86 -12.56 -4.28 17.91
CA ALA A 86 -11.92 -3.19 18.61
C ALA A 86 -11.08 -2.34 17.65
N LEU A 87 -11.32 -1.04 17.64
CA LEU A 87 -10.60 -0.11 16.76
C LEU A 87 -9.08 -0.15 16.95
N PRO A 88 -8.54 -0.10 18.18
CA PRO A 88 -7.10 -0.16 18.37
C PRO A 88 -6.45 -1.41 17.81
N LEU A 89 -7.11 -2.57 17.95
CA LEU A 89 -6.59 -3.84 17.43
C LEU A 89 -6.64 -3.90 15.91
N GLN A 90 -7.71 -3.40 15.30
CA GLN A 90 -7.81 -3.31 13.84
C GLN A 90 -6.76 -2.37 13.27
N LEU A 91 -6.60 -1.22 13.89
CA LEU A 91 -5.57 -0.24 13.47
C LEU A 91 -4.17 -0.82 13.61
N GLY A 92 -3.91 -1.52 14.72
CA GLY A 92 -2.64 -2.21 14.93
C GLY A 92 -2.36 -3.28 13.89
N ALA A 93 -3.38 -4.06 13.50
CA ALA A 93 -3.26 -5.06 12.44
C ALA A 93 -2.94 -4.42 11.09
N ALA A 94 -3.62 -3.32 10.74
CA ALA A 94 -3.36 -2.59 9.51
C ALA A 94 -1.95 -1.99 9.50
N LEU A 95 -1.51 -1.42 10.62
CA LEU A 95 -0.14 -0.89 10.76
C LEU A 95 0.90 -1.99 10.59
N ALA A 96 0.73 -3.12 11.26
CA ALA A 96 1.65 -4.25 11.15
C ALA A 96 1.71 -4.78 9.72
N GLY A 97 0.57 -4.91 9.07
CA GLY A 97 0.50 -5.31 7.67
C GLY A 97 1.22 -4.35 6.74
N SER A 98 1.03 -3.04 6.94
CA SER A 98 1.73 -2.01 6.15
C SER A 98 3.23 -2.09 6.31
N VAL A 99 3.73 -2.28 7.53
CA VAL A 99 5.17 -2.41 7.81
C VAL A 99 5.74 -3.66 7.13
N ILE A 100 5.05 -4.78 7.25
CA ILE A 100 5.45 -6.02 6.58
C ILE A 100 5.47 -5.82 5.06
N GLY A 101 4.45 -5.15 4.52
CA GLY A 101 4.37 -4.83 3.10
C GLY A 101 5.53 -3.96 2.63
N LEU A 102 5.94 -2.96 3.41
CA LEU A 102 7.13 -2.16 3.09
C LEU A 102 8.39 -3.00 3.06
N ALA A 103 8.55 -3.91 4.02
CA ALA A 103 9.70 -4.81 4.06
C ALA A 103 9.72 -5.72 2.82
N VAL A 104 8.59 -6.28 2.45
CA VAL A 104 8.45 -7.11 1.23
C VAL A 104 8.77 -6.28 -0.01
N GLY A 105 8.25 -5.07 -0.10
CA GLY A 105 8.52 -4.16 -1.22
C GLY A 105 10.00 -3.83 -1.35
N PHE A 106 10.65 -3.57 -0.23
CA PHE A 106 12.10 -3.31 -0.20
C PHE A 106 12.88 -4.52 -0.72
N VAL A 107 12.55 -5.73 -0.26
CA VAL A 107 13.19 -6.97 -0.72
C VAL A 107 12.99 -7.16 -2.22
N VAL A 108 11.78 -6.93 -2.72
CA VAL A 108 11.48 -7.05 -4.16
C VAL A 108 12.34 -6.06 -4.97
N VAL A 109 12.44 -4.82 -4.53
CA VAL A 109 13.24 -3.80 -5.24
C VAL A 109 14.71 -4.19 -5.26
N VAL A 110 15.24 -4.63 -4.12
CA VAL A 110 16.67 -4.96 -4.01
C VAL A 110 17.03 -6.21 -4.80
N TYR A 111 16.25 -7.28 -4.68
CA TYR A 111 16.62 -8.58 -5.22
C TYR A 111 16.05 -8.87 -6.60
N VAL A 112 14.87 -8.35 -6.91
CA VAL A 112 14.21 -8.62 -8.18
C VAL A 112 14.57 -7.57 -9.22
N LEU A 113 14.52 -6.29 -8.86
CA LEU A 113 14.82 -5.20 -9.78
C LEU A 113 16.31 -4.87 -9.85
N GLY A 114 17.09 -5.39 -8.94
CA GLY A 114 18.54 -5.22 -8.97
C GLY A 114 19.02 -3.79 -8.77
N VAL A 115 18.32 -3.02 -7.93
CA VAL A 115 18.61 -1.60 -7.68
C VAL A 115 19.89 -1.43 -6.85
N TRP A 116 20.21 -2.38 -6.04
CA TRP A 116 21.34 -2.34 -5.10
C TRP A 116 22.35 -3.46 -5.43
#